data_fa7de33e7b50abe931838a206c14f191
#
_entry.id   fa7de33e7b50abe931838a206c14f191
#
_cell.length_a   1.000
_cell.length_b   1.000
_cell.length_c   1.000
_cell.angle_alpha   90.00
_cell.angle_beta   90.00
_cell.angle_gamma   90.00
#
_symmetry.space_group_name_H-M   'P 1'
#
loop_
_entity.id
_entity.type
_entity.pdbx_description
1 polymer ?
#
loop_
_entity_poly.entity_id
_entity_poly.type
_entity_poly.pdbx_seq_one_letter_code
_entity_poly.pdbx_strand_id
1 'polypeptide(L)'
;SKLLASASNEQELTQKVSSLLHKLDGLDGSVLLVVDDLQVLLDVGATSKSSTLINILNAQISEGATRLLFTLTPDAYRMHIERHPIEHRIEKIEVEELDKLTLRSILHRHAEQMTSHYALSIEEEAIAESLSLSSRYFKEKSQPAAAIDLLDSTAASARLSNKNALNEIARFQEELTPIEASRDEPCEQNLLLLQKAIQSKISVLLLARLSMTVGVQKDEDELFPSLQRQLAELEQVATAGISSLGALDVEAIVASRTNIPIGKIQSGEKERLLGIDKRLGERVKGQEKAISTLSDAIIESRSGLSDPKKPIGSFFFLGPTGTGKTELAKSLAELLFDDEQAMIRFDMSEFKEEHSAALLYGAPPGYVGYEEGGLLVTKIRQKPYSVVLFDEIEKAHHSVYDVFLQMMDEGKIHDRLGREGDFSNAIIIFTSNIGSAWIREQFNAGKPPRSNELIEVMADTFRPEFLGRLTEVVPFAPISEEMAQAIFKLHFTRLQRQLQEIGRA
;
A
#
# COMPACT_ATOMS: atom_id res chain seq x y z
N SER A 1 27.05 13.55 -3.57
CA SER A 1 26.47 14.21 -2.37
C SER A 1 27.15 15.53 -2.01
N LYS A 2 28.51 15.64 -1.94
CA LYS A 2 29.20 16.89 -1.59
C LYS A 2 29.02 17.98 -2.65
N LEU A 3 28.96 17.63 -3.94
CA LEU A 3 28.70 18.58 -5.04
C LEU A 3 27.30 19.20 -4.89
N LEU A 4 26.27 18.38 -4.64
CA LEU A 4 24.91 18.83 -4.41
C LEU A 4 24.79 19.72 -3.16
N ALA A 5 25.39 19.28 -2.04
CA ALA A 5 25.36 20.05 -0.78
C ALA A 5 26.07 21.41 -0.87
N SER A 6 26.97 21.58 -1.84
CA SER A 6 27.74 22.81 -2.06
C SER A 6 27.17 23.75 -3.12
N ALA A 7 26.13 23.35 -3.86
CA ALA A 7 25.50 24.13 -4.91
C ALA A 7 24.17 24.72 -4.41
N SER A 8 24.03 26.03 -4.51
CA SER A 8 22.82 26.75 -4.08
C SER A 8 21.74 26.81 -5.19
N ASN A 9 22.11 26.57 -6.43
CA ASN A 9 21.21 26.56 -7.59
C ASN A 9 21.78 25.70 -8.74
N GLU A 10 20.96 25.43 -9.76
CA GLU A 10 21.30 24.65 -10.95
C GLU A 10 22.50 25.19 -11.72
N GLN A 11 22.62 26.51 -11.85
CA GLN A 11 23.73 27.15 -12.58
C GLN A 11 25.06 26.91 -11.88
N GLU A 12 25.10 26.97 -10.55
CA GLU A 12 26.28 26.72 -9.76
C GLU A 12 26.68 25.24 -9.81
N LEU A 13 25.71 24.32 -9.79
CA LEU A 13 25.93 22.88 -9.97
C LEU A 13 26.53 22.61 -11.36
N THR A 14 25.96 23.18 -12.39
CA THR A 14 26.40 23.04 -13.79
C THR A 14 27.84 23.55 -13.96
N GLN A 15 28.17 24.71 -13.39
CA GLN A 15 29.52 25.26 -13.42
C GLN A 15 30.53 24.39 -12.69
N LYS A 16 30.17 23.84 -11.53
CA LYS A 16 31.02 22.93 -10.75
C LYS A 16 31.28 21.62 -11.50
N VAL A 17 30.25 21.05 -12.11
CA VAL A 17 30.39 19.83 -12.92
C VAL A 17 31.27 20.11 -14.14
N SER A 18 31.03 21.19 -14.88
CA SER A 18 31.84 21.59 -16.03
C SER A 18 33.31 21.81 -15.64
N SER A 19 33.54 22.51 -14.53
CA SER A 19 34.93 22.76 -14.04
C SER A 19 35.65 21.46 -13.60
N LEU A 20 34.90 20.50 -13.07
CA LEU A 20 35.43 19.19 -12.71
C LEU A 20 35.80 18.37 -13.96
N LEU A 21 34.95 18.36 -14.96
CA LEU A 21 35.19 17.69 -16.22
C LEU A 21 36.41 18.26 -16.94
N HIS A 22 36.52 19.59 -17.05
CA HIS A 22 37.72 20.24 -17.62
C HIS A 22 39.02 19.91 -16.88
N LYS A 23 38.99 19.70 -15.56
CA LYS A 23 40.18 19.24 -14.82
C LYS A 23 40.56 17.83 -15.16
N LEU A 24 39.60 16.98 -15.51
CA LEU A 24 39.82 15.59 -15.90
C LEU A 24 40.40 15.46 -17.31
N ASP A 25 40.07 16.43 -18.21
CA ASP A 25 40.62 16.44 -19.58
C ASP A 25 42.17 16.51 -19.63
N GLY A 26 42.76 17.19 -18.65
CA GLY A 26 44.22 17.25 -18.49
C GLY A 26 44.91 15.95 -18.07
N LEU A 27 44.17 14.87 -17.83
CA LEU A 27 44.69 13.59 -17.31
C LEU A 27 44.77 12.49 -18.38
N ASP A 28 44.71 12.83 -19.66
CA ASP A 28 44.93 11.96 -20.85
C ASP A 28 44.21 10.60 -20.76
N GLY A 29 42.96 10.57 -20.35
CA GLY A 29 42.13 9.34 -20.32
C GLY A 29 42.58 8.27 -19.31
N SER A 30 43.51 8.59 -18.42
CA SER A 30 43.99 7.67 -17.38
C SER A 30 42.98 7.54 -16.20
N VAL A 31 41.92 8.36 -16.18
CA VAL A 31 40.93 8.41 -15.11
C VAL A 31 39.58 7.97 -15.64
N LEU A 32 38.93 7.10 -14.88
CA LEU A 32 37.51 6.75 -15.05
C LEU A 32 36.68 7.55 -14.03
N LEU A 33 35.83 8.44 -14.50
CA LEU A 33 34.86 9.14 -13.64
C LEU A 33 33.62 8.29 -13.48
N VAL A 34 33.35 7.86 -12.23
CA VAL A 34 32.14 7.13 -11.87
C VAL A 34 31.15 8.08 -11.22
N VAL A 35 29.96 8.20 -11.82
CA VAL A 35 28.83 8.96 -11.27
C VAL A 35 27.75 7.96 -10.89
N ASP A 36 27.69 7.66 -9.61
CA ASP A 36 26.67 6.78 -9.05
C ASP A 36 25.37 7.57 -8.85
N ASP A 37 24.25 7.00 -9.32
CA ASP A 37 22.92 7.59 -9.25
C ASP A 37 22.84 8.97 -9.93
N LEU A 38 23.16 9.01 -11.22
CA LEU A 38 23.15 10.25 -12.03
C LEU A 38 21.78 10.94 -12.00
N GLN A 39 20.67 10.21 -11.83
CA GLN A 39 19.32 10.77 -11.76
C GLN A 39 19.18 11.84 -10.66
N VAL A 40 19.84 11.67 -9.51
CA VAL A 40 19.82 12.66 -8.41
C VAL A 40 20.38 14.02 -8.86
N LEU A 41 21.35 14.02 -9.80
CA LEU A 41 21.88 15.26 -10.38
C LEU A 41 20.94 15.83 -11.45
N LEU A 42 20.19 14.98 -12.16
CA LEU A 42 19.26 15.39 -13.21
C LEU A 42 17.96 15.94 -12.62
N ASP A 43 17.47 15.37 -11.52
CA ASP A 43 16.21 15.75 -10.88
C ASP A 43 16.29 17.11 -10.15
N VAL A 44 17.45 17.52 -9.70
CA VAL A 44 17.66 18.86 -9.06
C VAL A 44 17.36 20.01 -10.03
N GLY A 45 17.42 19.76 -11.34
CA GLY A 45 17.12 20.73 -12.39
C GLY A 45 15.70 20.66 -12.97
N ALA A 46 14.78 19.86 -12.41
CA ALA A 46 13.48 19.54 -12.99
C ALA A 46 12.50 20.73 -13.15
N THR A 47 12.80 21.89 -12.58
CA THR A 47 11.99 23.11 -12.76
C THR A 47 12.27 23.88 -14.06
N SER A 48 13.40 23.66 -14.74
CA SER A 48 13.66 24.22 -16.07
C SER A 48 14.62 23.35 -16.89
N LYS A 49 14.06 22.45 -17.71
CA LYS A 49 14.75 21.72 -18.78
C LYS A 49 16.07 21.05 -18.36
N SER A 50 16.00 19.87 -17.82
CA SER A 50 17.08 18.92 -17.49
C SER A 50 18.12 18.68 -18.62
N SER A 51 17.97 19.36 -19.73
CA SER A 51 18.85 19.28 -20.91
C SER A 51 20.26 19.83 -20.69
N THR A 52 20.48 20.72 -19.71
CA THR A 52 21.77 21.42 -19.61
C THR A 52 22.89 20.49 -19.14
N LEU A 53 22.68 19.72 -18.08
CA LEU A 53 23.70 18.80 -17.57
C LEU A 53 23.99 17.65 -18.55
N ILE A 54 22.94 17.10 -19.17
CA ILE A 54 23.08 16.03 -20.18
C ILE A 54 23.82 16.57 -21.41
N ASN A 55 23.55 17.81 -21.84
CA ASN A 55 24.26 18.44 -22.94
C ASN A 55 25.75 18.62 -22.63
N ILE A 56 26.12 18.98 -21.41
CA ILE A 56 27.52 19.08 -20.98
C ILE A 56 28.17 17.70 -21.01
N LEU A 57 27.52 16.66 -20.47
CA LEU A 57 28.02 15.29 -20.55
C LEU A 57 28.18 14.83 -22.00
N ASN A 58 27.20 15.14 -22.86
CA ASN A 58 27.25 14.80 -24.28
C ASN A 58 28.41 15.52 -25.01
N ALA A 59 28.66 16.79 -24.70
CA ALA A 59 29.82 17.52 -25.24
C ALA A 59 31.12 16.88 -24.78
N GLN A 60 31.26 16.57 -23.51
CA GLN A 60 32.45 15.96 -22.93
C GLN A 60 32.76 14.57 -23.53
N ILE A 61 31.73 13.73 -23.71
CA ILE A 61 31.86 12.43 -24.37
C ILE A 61 32.29 12.60 -25.83
N SER A 62 31.83 13.70 -26.50
CA SER A 62 32.19 13.99 -27.88
C SER A 62 33.68 14.38 -28.05
N GLU A 63 34.25 15.04 -27.07
CA GLU A 63 35.67 15.43 -27.07
C GLU A 63 36.62 14.25 -26.78
N GLY A 64 36.10 13.15 -26.27
CA GLY A 64 36.78 11.85 -26.15
C GLY A 64 37.91 11.77 -25.12
N ALA A 65 38.10 12.82 -24.31
CA ALA A 65 39.22 12.88 -23.36
C ALA A 65 38.95 12.15 -22.03
N THR A 66 37.70 12.02 -21.62
CA THR A 66 37.32 11.46 -20.30
C THR A 66 36.50 10.18 -20.45
N ARG A 67 36.84 9.14 -19.68
CA ARG A 67 36.01 7.93 -19.57
C ARG A 67 34.96 8.13 -18.46
N LEU A 68 33.70 7.92 -18.82
CA LEU A 68 32.54 8.11 -17.90
C LEU A 68 31.82 6.77 -17.69
N LEU A 69 31.51 6.49 -16.46
CA LEU A 69 30.58 5.43 -16.06
C LEU A 69 29.51 6.05 -15.17
N PHE A 70 28.25 5.87 -15.50
CA PHE A 70 27.17 6.35 -14.66
C PHE A 70 26.08 5.29 -14.49
N THR A 71 25.45 5.29 -13.33
CA THR A 71 24.33 4.42 -13.03
C THR A 71 23.02 5.21 -13.06
N LEU A 72 21.96 4.57 -13.55
CA LEU A 72 20.62 5.11 -13.65
C LEU A 72 19.60 4.00 -13.40
N THR A 73 18.43 4.37 -12.88
CA THR A 73 17.29 3.45 -12.93
C THR A 73 16.73 3.36 -14.35
N PRO A 74 16.04 2.26 -14.72
CA PRO A 74 15.41 2.13 -16.04
C PRO A 74 14.46 3.28 -16.37
N ASP A 75 13.73 3.80 -15.37
CA ASP A 75 12.83 4.94 -15.55
C ASP A 75 13.57 6.24 -15.83
N ALA A 76 14.63 6.53 -15.09
CA ALA A 76 15.47 7.70 -15.32
C ALA A 76 16.18 7.63 -16.69
N TYR A 77 16.61 6.43 -17.12
CA TYR A 77 17.16 6.24 -18.46
C TYR A 77 16.14 6.59 -19.54
N ARG A 78 14.90 6.07 -19.44
CA ARG A 78 13.81 6.38 -20.38
C ARG A 78 13.47 7.88 -20.41
N MET A 79 13.42 8.52 -19.24
CA MET A 79 13.08 9.95 -19.14
C MET A 79 14.14 10.87 -19.72
N HIS A 80 15.43 10.60 -19.43
CA HIS A 80 16.50 11.57 -19.65
C HIS A 80 17.45 11.21 -20.79
N ILE A 81 17.61 9.91 -21.11
CA ILE A 81 18.64 9.43 -22.06
C ILE A 81 18.05 8.92 -23.36
N GLU A 82 17.01 8.09 -23.34
CA GLU A 82 16.48 7.32 -24.49
C GLU A 82 16.12 8.17 -25.72
N ARG A 83 15.80 9.43 -25.54
CA ARG A 83 15.48 10.36 -26.66
C ARG A 83 16.50 11.47 -26.86
N HIS A 84 17.61 11.38 -26.16
CA HIS A 84 18.67 12.40 -26.24
C HIS A 84 19.82 11.91 -27.13
N PRO A 85 20.50 12.80 -27.89
CA PRO A 85 21.62 12.42 -28.75
C PRO A 85 22.78 11.69 -28.06
N ILE A 86 22.89 11.79 -26.74
CA ILE A 86 23.88 11.08 -25.93
C ILE A 86 23.72 9.55 -26.01
N GLU A 87 22.50 9.06 -26.22
CA GLU A 87 22.21 7.63 -26.32
C GLU A 87 23.07 6.89 -27.34
N HIS A 88 23.33 7.52 -28.48
CA HIS A 88 24.15 6.96 -29.54
C HIS A 88 25.65 6.94 -29.23
N ARG A 89 26.06 7.50 -28.10
CA ARG A 89 27.47 7.65 -27.70
C ARG A 89 27.85 6.91 -26.44
N ILE A 90 26.90 6.28 -25.83
CA ILE A 90 27.06 5.48 -24.60
C ILE A 90 26.75 4.03 -24.89
N GLU A 91 27.40 3.14 -24.17
CA GLU A 91 27.11 1.72 -24.17
C GLU A 91 26.20 1.44 -22.95
N LYS A 92 24.99 0.92 -23.23
CA LYS A 92 24.04 0.55 -22.21
C LYS A 92 24.33 -0.86 -21.71
N ILE A 93 24.61 -0.98 -20.41
CA ILE A 93 24.74 -2.27 -19.73
C ILE A 93 23.55 -2.43 -18.79
N GLU A 94 22.68 -3.39 -19.09
CA GLU A 94 21.55 -3.72 -18.24
C GLU A 94 21.99 -4.66 -17.12
N VAL A 95 21.67 -4.29 -15.88
CA VAL A 95 21.89 -5.14 -14.71
C VAL A 95 20.55 -5.76 -14.33
N GLU A 96 20.40 -7.05 -14.63
CA GLU A 96 19.18 -7.80 -14.32
C GLU A 96 19.07 -8.11 -12.82
N GLU A 97 17.83 -8.37 -12.37
CA GLU A 97 17.60 -8.84 -11.00
C GLU A 97 18.21 -10.23 -10.81
N LEU A 98 18.77 -10.44 -9.62
CA LEU A 98 19.41 -11.69 -9.26
C LEU A 98 18.38 -12.80 -9.00
N ASP A 99 18.74 -14.04 -9.27
CA ASP A 99 17.91 -15.19 -8.92
C ASP A 99 17.78 -15.36 -7.39
N LYS A 100 16.72 -16.05 -6.95
CA LYS A 100 16.38 -16.22 -5.53
C LYS A 100 17.48 -16.89 -4.70
N LEU A 101 18.26 -17.82 -5.27
CA LEU A 101 19.33 -18.52 -4.55
C LEU A 101 20.50 -17.59 -4.30
N THR A 102 20.89 -16.82 -5.32
CA THR A 102 21.95 -15.80 -5.21
C THR A 102 21.55 -14.70 -4.22
N LEU A 103 20.29 -14.20 -4.28
CA LEU A 103 19.77 -13.23 -3.32
C LEU A 103 19.85 -13.74 -1.87
N ARG A 104 19.47 -14.98 -1.63
CA ARG A 104 19.55 -15.60 -0.31
C ARG A 104 20.99 -15.69 0.19
N SER A 105 21.93 -16.10 -0.66
CA SER A 105 23.36 -16.17 -0.32
C SER A 105 23.94 -14.82 0.06
N ILE A 106 23.55 -13.75 -0.64
CA ILE A 106 23.96 -12.38 -0.34
C ILE A 106 23.42 -11.96 1.02
N LEU A 107 22.12 -12.22 1.29
CA LEU A 107 21.48 -11.87 2.55
C LEU A 107 22.12 -12.59 3.74
N HIS A 108 22.45 -13.88 3.60
CA HIS A 108 23.18 -14.62 4.64
C HIS A 108 24.50 -13.94 5.00
N ARG A 109 25.29 -13.57 4.01
CA ARG A 109 26.57 -12.90 4.24
C ARG A 109 26.40 -11.56 4.94
N HIS A 110 25.36 -10.78 4.60
CA HIS A 110 25.03 -9.54 5.29
C HIS A 110 24.50 -9.79 6.71
N ALA A 111 23.70 -10.83 6.92
CA ALA A 111 23.20 -11.23 8.23
C ALA A 111 24.34 -11.59 9.19
N GLU A 112 25.39 -12.28 8.74
CA GLU A 112 26.58 -12.56 9.54
C GLU A 112 27.29 -11.25 9.98
N GLN A 113 27.40 -10.29 9.09
CA GLN A 113 27.97 -8.98 9.41
C GLN A 113 27.11 -8.21 10.42
N MET A 114 25.78 -8.22 10.24
CA MET A 114 24.82 -7.59 11.14
C MET A 114 24.83 -8.26 12.52
N THR A 115 24.92 -9.59 12.58
CA THR A 115 25.04 -10.35 13.84
C THR A 115 26.22 -9.85 14.66
N SER A 116 27.35 -9.65 14.03
CA SER A 116 28.55 -9.09 14.69
C SER A 116 28.38 -7.64 15.11
N HIS A 117 27.73 -6.83 14.30
CA HIS A 117 27.55 -5.39 14.55
C HIS A 117 26.53 -5.09 15.65
N TYR A 118 25.38 -5.79 15.61
CA TYR A 118 24.27 -5.56 16.54
C TYR A 118 24.33 -6.44 17.79
N ALA A 119 25.21 -7.44 17.82
CA ALA A 119 25.31 -8.47 18.87
C ALA A 119 23.98 -9.23 19.08
N LEU A 120 23.33 -9.59 17.97
CA LEU A 120 22.05 -10.30 17.90
C LEU A 120 22.18 -11.48 16.93
N SER A 121 21.62 -12.64 17.20
CA SER A 121 21.52 -13.71 16.20
C SER A 121 20.39 -13.42 15.22
N ILE A 122 20.58 -13.76 13.95
CA ILE A 122 19.56 -13.61 12.90
C ILE A 122 19.21 -15.03 12.42
N GLU A 123 17.94 -15.40 12.62
CA GLU A 123 17.44 -16.71 12.25
C GLU A 123 17.19 -16.81 10.73
N GLU A 124 17.20 -18.03 10.20
CA GLU A 124 16.96 -18.29 8.78
C GLU A 124 15.58 -17.81 8.34
N GLU A 125 14.59 -17.94 9.20
CA GLU A 125 13.22 -17.46 8.99
C GLU A 125 13.17 -15.94 8.82
N ALA A 126 13.97 -15.20 9.57
CA ALA A 126 14.05 -13.74 9.41
C ALA A 126 14.64 -13.33 8.06
N ILE A 127 15.65 -14.07 7.58
CA ILE A 127 16.26 -13.84 6.27
C ILE A 127 15.26 -14.13 5.14
N ALA A 128 14.58 -15.29 5.22
CA ALA A 128 13.60 -15.68 4.24
C ALA A 128 12.42 -14.70 4.18
N GLU A 129 11.92 -14.30 5.36
CA GLU A 129 10.81 -13.38 5.48
C GLU A 129 11.18 -11.95 5.05
N SER A 130 12.40 -11.49 5.31
CA SER A 130 12.88 -10.20 4.82
C SER A 130 12.89 -10.12 3.29
N LEU A 131 13.27 -11.20 2.61
CA LEU A 131 13.24 -11.28 1.15
C LEU A 131 11.80 -11.31 0.61
N SER A 132 10.94 -12.09 1.24
CA SER A 132 9.52 -12.24 0.87
C SER A 132 8.78 -10.90 1.02
N LEU A 133 8.85 -10.31 2.21
CA LEU A 133 8.11 -9.09 2.54
C LEU A 133 8.68 -7.86 1.84
N SER A 134 10.00 -7.75 1.67
CA SER A 134 10.58 -6.61 0.93
C SER A 134 10.18 -6.63 -0.53
N SER A 135 10.17 -7.79 -1.18
CA SER A 135 9.71 -7.92 -2.57
C SER A 135 8.23 -7.55 -2.73
N ARG A 136 7.43 -7.80 -1.70
CA ARG A 136 5.99 -7.54 -1.71
C ARG A 136 5.66 -6.09 -1.38
N TYR A 137 6.30 -5.51 -0.35
CA TYR A 137 5.90 -4.23 0.25
C TYR A 137 6.81 -3.05 -0.07
N PHE A 138 8.07 -3.28 -0.47
CA PHE A 138 9.06 -2.21 -0.72
C PHE A 138 9.59 -2.24 -2.15
N LYS A 139 8.66 -2.17 -3.14
CA LYS A 139 8.97 -2.21 -4.58
C LYS A 139 9.74 -0.99 -5.10
N GLU A 140 9.87 0.06 -4.30
CA GLU A 140 10.64 1.26 -4.66
C GLU A 140 12.16 0.99 -4.71
N LYS A 141 12.62 -0.04 -4.02
CA LYS A 141 14.02 -0.48 -4.01
C LYS A 141 14.14 -1.86 -4.61
N SER A 142 15.12 -2.02 -5.50
CA SER A 142 15.45 -3.33 -6.08
C SER A 142 16.07 -4.29 -5.06
N GLN A 143 15.95 -5.59 -5.32
CA GLN A 143 16.65 -6.62 -4.53
C GLN A 143 18.14 -6.69 -4.92
N PRO A 144 19.05 -6.94 -3.97
CA PRO A 144 18.87 -7.28 -2.55
C PRO A 144 18.75 -6.09 -1.60
N ALA A 145 18.92 -4.85 -2.07
CA ALA A 145 19.00 -3.67 -1.22
C ALA A 145 17.74 -3.50 -0.31
N ALA A 146 16.54 -3.77 -0.84
CA ALA A 146 15.31 -3.68 -0.07
C ALA A 146 15.27 -4.67 1.11
N ALA A 147 15.70 -5.92 0.89
CA ALA A 147 15.73 -6.94 1.94
C ALA A 147 16.84 -6.67 2.98
N ILE A 148 17.99 -6.19 2.55
CA ILE A 148 19.10 -5.81 3.44
C ILE A 148 18.66 -4.65 4.34
N ASP A 149 18.04 -3.60 3.78
CA ASP A 149 17.55 -2.45 4.54
C ASP A 149 16.46 -2.85 5.56
N LEU A 150 15.60 -3.79 5.19
CA LEU A 150 14.55 -4.29 6.08
C LEU A 150 15.18 -5.05 7.26
N LEU A 151 16.11 -5.95 6.98
CA LEU A 151 16.80 -6.74 8.00
C LEU A 151 17.63 -5.85 8.93
N ASP A 152 18.37 -4.89 8.37
CA ASP A 152 19.16 -3.90 9.13
C ASP A 152 18.30 -3.04 10.04
N SER A 153 17.18 -2.57 9.53
CA SER A 153 16.21 -1.80 10.34
C SER A 153 15.60 -2.62 11.47
N THR A 154 15.36 -3.90 11.23
CA THR A 154 14.87 -4.83 12.26
C THR A 154 15.91 -5.02 13.36
N ALA A 155 17.17 -5.25 12.98
CA ALA A 155 18.28 -5.39 13.92
C ALA A 155 18.55 -4.10 14.73
N ALA A 156 18.52 -2.95 14.05
CA ALA A 156 18.67 -1.64 14.70
C ALA A 156 17.56 -1.38 15.71
N SER A 157 16.30 -1.70 15.35
CA SER A 157 15.13 -1.54 16.23
C SER A 157 15.21 -2.45 17.44
N ALA A 158 15.67 -3.69 17.29
CA ALA A 158 15.85 -4.64 18.39
C ALA A 158 16.92 -4.14 19.37
N ARG A 159 18.06 -3.67 18.86
CA ARG A 159 19.12 -3.10 19.71
C ARG A 159 18.66 -1.86 20.47
N LEU A 160 17.91 -0.98 19.81
CA LEU A 160 17.36 0.23 20.43
C LEU A 160 16.32 -0.15 21.51
N SER A 161 15.47 -1.13 21.22
CA SER A 161 14.52 -1.68 22.18
C SER A 161 15.22 -2.20 23.44
N ASN A 162 16.22 -3.05 23.29
CA ASN A 162 16.99 -3.58 24.43
C ASN A 162 17.62 -2.49 25.29
N LYS A 163 17.94 -1.34 24.70
CA LYS A 163 18.57 -0.22 25.44
C LYS A 163 17.57 0.64 26.22
N ASN A 164 16.38 0.87 25.63
CA ASN A 164 15.49 1.94 26.12
C ASN A 164 14.19 1.41 26.75
N ALA A 165 13.77 0.20 26.43
CA ALA A 165 12.43 -0.29 26.76
C ALA A 165 12.11 -0.28 28.25
N LEU A 166 13.03 -0.75 29.12
CA LEU A 166 12.79 -0.79 30.56
C LEU A 166 12.56 0.59 31.15
N ASN A 167 13.28 1.62 30.67
CA ASN A 167 13.10 2.98 31.12
C ASN A 167 11.75 3.56 30.68
N GLU A 168 11.33 3.25 29.46
CA GLU A 168 10.03 3.70 28.94
C GLU A 168 8.88 3.01 29.69
N ILE A 169 8.98 1.71 29.94
CA ILE A 169 7.97 0.94 30.68
C ILE A 169 7.85 1.46 32.12
N ALA A 170 8.97 1.67 32.81
CA ALA A 170 8.99 2.21 34.17
C ALA A 170 8.30 3.59 34.24
N ARG A 171 8.54 4.44 33.25
CA ARG A 171 7.88 5.75 33.15
C ARG A 171 6.35 5.60 32.99
N PHE A 172 5.87 4.67 32.16
CA PHE A 172 4.43 4.42 32.02
C PHE A 172 3.82 3.83 33.29
N GLN A 173 4.54 3.00 34.03
CA GLN A 173 4.11 2.50 35.33
C GLN A 173 3.98 3.65 36.35
N GLU A 174 4.92 4.61 36.36
CA GLU A 174 4.84 5.82 37.17
C GLU A 174 3.66 6.73 36.77
N GLU A 175 3.38 6.88 35.49
CA GLU A 175 2.22 7.63 34.97
C GLU A 175 0.88 6.96 35.29
N LEU A 176 0.83 5.63 35.43
CA LEU A 176 -0.37 4.88 35.79
C LEU A 176 -0.74 5.01 37.28
N THR A 177 0.25 5.10 38.17
CA THR A 177 0.06 5.11 39.65
C THR A 177 -0.88 6.24 40.15
N PRO A 178 -0.75 7.51 39.72
CA PRO A 178 -1.64 8.58 40.17
C PRO A 178 -3.09 8.46 39.65
N ILE A 179 -3.29 7.74 38.54
CA ILE A 179 -4.63 7.51 37.97
C ILE A 179 -5.40 6.51 38.85
N GLU A 180 -4.73 5.59 39.52
CA GLU A 180 -5.31 4.65 40.48
C GLU A 180 -5.89 5.37 41.71
N ALA A 181 -5.28 6.48 42.10
CA ALA A 181 -5.65 7.24 43.28
C ALA A 181 -6.90 8.16 43.07
N SER A 182 -7.23 8.50 41.85
CA SER A 182 -8.36 9.36 41.50
C SER A 182 -9.55 8.52 41.03
N ARG A 183 -10.58 8.42 41.88
CA ARG A 183 -11.81 7.60 41.62
C ARG A 183 -12.90 8.30 40.77
N ASP A 184 -12.59 9.39 40.07
CA ASP A 184 -13.59 10.18 39.32
C ASP A 184 -13.54 9.94 37.80
N GLU A 185 -14.69 10.13 37.12
CA GLU A 185 -14.94 9.91 35.68
C GLU A 185 -13.88 10.43 34.67
N PRO A 186 -13.01 11.41 34.95
CA PRO A 186 -11.91 11.79 34.08
C PRO A 186 -10.86 10.69 33.86
N CYS A 187 -10.92 9.61 34.64
CA CYS A 187 -9.96 8.49 34.62
C CYS A 187 -9.96 7.73 33.29
N GLU A 188 -11.11 7.51 32.67
CA GLU A 188 -11.24 6.67 31.47
C GLU A 188 -10.57 7.31 30.24
N GLN A 189 -10.72 8.62 30.06
CA GLN A 189 -10.04 9.34 28.96
C GLN A 189 -8.52 9.35 29.14
N ASN A 190 -8.03 9.51 30.38
CA ASN A 190 -6.61 9.47 30.66
C ASN A 190 -6.01 8.08 30.41
N LEU A 191 -6.72 7.01 30.76
CA LEU A 191 -6.33 5.63 30.48
C LEU A 191 -6.28 5.34 28.97
N LEU A 192 -7.24 5.79 28.20
CA LEU A 192 -7.24 5.68 26.74
C LEU A 192 -6.06 6.44 26.10
N LEU A 193 -5.75 7.63 26.61
CA LEU A 193 -4.58 8.39 26.17
C LEU A 193 -3.27 7.67 26.52
N LEU A 194 -3.19 7.10 27.71
CA LEU A 194 -2.03 6.30 28.14
C LEU A 194 -1.87 5.06 27.28
N GLN A 195 -2.95 4.34 26.98
CA GLN A 195 -2.95 3.18 26.08
C GLN A 195 -2.41 3.54 24.70
N LYS A 196 -2.87 4.65 24.12
CA LYS A 196 -2.36 5.15 22.83
C LYS A 196 -0.89 5.56 22.93
N ALA A 197 -0.47 6.17 24.04
CA ALA A 197 0.92 6.53 24.25
C ALA A 197 1.83 5.30 24.35
N ILE A 198 1.40 4.25 25.05
CA ILE A 198 2.08 2.95 25.11
C ILE A 198 2.26 2.38 23.71
N GLN A 199 1.17 2.31 22.93
CA GLN A 199 1.20 1.78 21.56
C GLN A 199 2.10 2.59 20.61
N SER A 200 2.25 3.90 20.84
CA SER A 200 3.06 4.76 19.97
C SER A 200 4.53 4.86 20.34
N LYS A 201 4.88 4.68 21.63
CA LYS A 201 6.25 4.88 22.13
C LYS A 201 7.01 3.59 22.41
N ILE A 202 6.29 2.53 22.81
CA ILE A 202 6.94 1.23 23.02
C ILE A 202 7.29 0.60 21.67
N SER A 203 8.45 -0.05 21.63
CA SER A 203 8.94 -0.74 20.44
C SER A 203 7.90 -1.72 19.89
N VAL A 204 7.64 -1.63 18.59
CA VAL A 204 6.73 -2.55 17.88
C VAL A 204 7.16 -4.02 17.99
N LEU A 205 8.46 -4.28 18.16
CA LEU A 205 8.99 -5.63 18.38
C LEU A 205 8.52 -6.21 19.71
N LEU A 206 8.54 -5.42 20.79
CA LEU A 206 8.04 -5.86 22.09
C LEU A 206 6.54 -6.06 22.09
N LEU A 207 5.79 -5.15 21.46
CA LEU A 207 4.34 -5.29 21.32
C LEU A 207 3.96 -6.53 20.51
N ALA A 208 4.71 -6.83 19.45
CA ALA A 208 4.49 -8.01 18.64
C ALA A 208 4.76 -9.32 19.43
N ARG A 209 5.84 -9.37 20.18
CA ARG A 209 6.20 -10.51 21.02
C ARG A 209 5.21 -10.70 22.18
N LEU A 210 4.70 -9.61 22.75
CA LEU A 210 3.65 -9.66 23.76
C LEU A 210 2.35 -10.27 23.20
N SER A 211 1.91 -9.86 22.01
CA SER A 211 0.68 -10.37 21.39
C SER A 211 0.70 -11.86 21.10
N MET A 212 1.88 -12.46 20.92
CA MET A 212 2.06 -13.90 20.79
C MET A 212 1.96 -14.64 22.12
N THR A 213 2.40 -14.00 23.21
CA THR A 213 2.46 -14.63 24.55
C THR A 213 1.09 -14.60 25.24
N VAL A 214 0.31 -13.56 24.96
CA VAL A 214 -1.01 -13.31 25.55
C VAL A 214 -2.00 -13.13 24.43
N GLY A 215 -2.81 -14.15 24.15
CA GLY A 215 -3.93 -14.02 23.20
C GLY A 215 -4.77 -12.82 23.62
N VAL A 216 -5.08 -11.93 22.66
CA VAL A 216 -5.87 -10.70 22.89
C VAL A 216 -7.22 -11.08 23.48
N GLN A 217 -7.31 -11.12 24.80
CA GLN A 217 -8.58 -11.15 25.52
C GLN A 217 -9.07 -9.69 25.56
N LYS A 218 -10.10 -9.43 24.78
CA LYS A 218 -10.90 -8.21 24.89
C LYS A 218 -11.86 -8.39 26.06
N ASP A 219 -11.38 -8.23 27.27
CA ASP A 219 -12.25 -7.93 28.41
C ASP A 219 -12.41 -6.41 28.48
N GLU A 220 -13.55 -5.94 27.97
CA GLU A 220 -13.88 -4.49 27.88
C GLU A 220 -14.20 -3.87 29.26
N ASP A 221 -14.33 -4.68 30.33
CA ASP A 221 -14.91 -4.17 31.58
C ASP A 221 -13.90 -3.57 32.59
N GLU A 222 -12.59 -3.68 32.37
CA GLU A 222 -11.60 -3.10 33.31
C GLU A 222 -10.31 -2.63 32.61
N LEU A 223 -10.34 -1.42 32.08
CA LEU A 223 -9.22 -0.83 31.33
C LEU A 223 -7.93 -0.71 32.18
N PHE A 224 -8.07 -0.31 33.44
CA PHE A 224 -6.94 -0.13 34.35
C PHE A 224 -6.18 -1.43 34.66
N PRO A 225 -6.83 -2.50 35.14
CA PRO A 225 -6.16 -3.80 35.38
C PRO A 225 -5.54 -4.39 34.11
N SER A 226 -6.15 -4.17 32.95
CA SER A 226 -5.63 -4.65 31.67
C SER A 226 -4.32 -3.95 31.30
N LEU A 227 -4.23 -2.62 31.48
CA LEU A 227 -3.01 -1.83 31.23
C LEU A 227 -1.91 -2.20 32.23
N GLN A 228 -2.24 -2.39 33.50
CA GLN A 228 -1.28 -2.80 34.52
C GLN A 228 -0.67 -4.17 34.20
N ARG A 229 -1.50 -5.13 33.80
CA ARG A 229 -1.05 -6.46 33.36
C ARG A 229 -0.17 -6.34 32.10
N GLN A 230 -0.61 -5.57 31.11
CA GLN A 230 0.15 -5.35 29.86
C GLN A 230 1.54 -4.76 30.14
N LEU A 231 1.66 -3.78 31.02
CA LEU A 231 2.95 -3.19 31.39
C LEU A 231 3.85 -4.18 32.14
N ALA A 232 3.29 -5.01 33.03
CA ALA A 232 4.06 -6.03 33.74
C ALA A 232 4.57 -7.12 32.77
N GLU A 233 3.78 -7.53 31.81
CA GLU A 233 4.17 -8.49 30.79
C GLU A 233 5.22 -7.93 29.84
N LEU A 234 5.05 -6.66 29.41
CA LEU A 234 6.06 -5.94 28.63
C LEU A 234 7.41 -5.84 29.36
N GLU A 235 7.38 -5.62 30.68
CA GLU A 235 8.58 -5.59 31.52
C GLU A 235 9.30 -6.94 31.53
N GLN A 236 8.55 -8.05 31.61
CA GLN A 236 9.13 -9.39 31.53
C GLN A 236 9.80 -9.64 30.17
N VAL A 237 9.11 -9.31 29.07
CA VAL A 237 9.66 -9.46 27.71
C VAL A 237 10.89 -8.56 27.52
N ALA A 238 10.84 -7.31 28.00
CA ALA A 238 11.95 -6.37 27.92
C ALA A 238 13.16 -6.80 28.76
N THR A 239 12.91 -7.41 29.93
CA THR A 239 13.98 -7.92 30.82
C THR A 239 14.68 -9.13 30.20
N ALA A 240 13.93 -10.02 29.53
CA ALA A 240 14.52 -11.12 28.78
C ALA A 240 15.39 -10.64 27.62
N GLY A 241 15.08 -9.46 27.06
CA GLY A 241 15.77 -8.86 25.93
C GLY A 241 15.57 -9.61 24.62
N ILE A 242 15.83 -8.93 23.53
CA ILE A 242 15.83 -9.50 22.18
C ILE A 242 17.26 -9.99 21.88
N SER A 243 17.48 -11.30 21.89
CA SER A 243 18.79 -11.91 21.59
C SER A 243 18.85 -12.50 20.19
N SER A 244 17.68 -12.89 19.62
CA SER A 244 17.55 -13.41 18.25
C SER A 244 16.41 -12.69 17.51
N LEU A 245 16.56 -12.59 16.18
CA LEU A 245 15.56 -12.06 15.26
C LEU A 245 14.95 -13.19 14.46
N GLY A 246 13.65 -13.37 14.56
CA GLY A 246 12.86 -14.32 13.79
C GLY A 246 11.96 -13.61 12.76
N ALA A 247 11.10 -14.39 12.10
CA ALA A 247 10.13 -13.89 11.11
C ALA A 247 9.20 -12.82 11.70
N LEU A 248 8.71 -13.03 12.93
CA LEU A 248 7.82 -12.10 13.64
C LEU A 248 8.41 -10.69 13.77
N ASP A 249 9.71 -10.60 14.02
CA ASP A 249 10.37 -9.30 14.21
C ASP A 249 10.41 -8.51 12.88
N VAL A 250 10.67 -9.22 11.78
CA VAL A 250 10.64 -8.62 10.44
C VAL A 250 9.24 -8.15 10.08
N GLU A 251 8.23 -8.99 10.34
CA GLU A 251 6.82 -8.68 10.11
C GLU A 251 6.37 -7.46 10.94
N ALA A 252 6.82 -7.34 12.19
CA ALA A 252 6.52 -6.21 13.05
C ALA A 252 7.06 -4.88 12.46
N ILE A 253 8.26 -4.89 11.91
CA ILE A 253 8.83 -3.71 11.25
C ILE A 253 8.09 -3.37 9.97
N VAL A 254 7.71 -4.38 9.17
CA VAL A 254 6.89 -4.15 7.97
C VAL A 254 5.55 -3.55 8.34
N ALA A 255 4.87 -4.11 9.36
CA ALA A 255 3.60 -3.60 9.86
C ALA A 255 3.70 -2.12 10.28
N SER A 256 4.74 -1.77 11.01
CA SER A 256 5.01 -0.39 11.44
C SER A 256 5.24 0.59 10.28
N ARG A 257 5.91 0.15 9.22
CA ARG A 257 6.22 0.99 8.05
C ARG A 257 5.06 1.13 7.07
N THR A 258 4.25 0.08 6.96
CA THR A 258 3.16 0.01 5.98
C THR A 258 1.79 0.31 6.58
N ASN A 259 1.69 0.44 7.93
CA ASN A 259 0.44 0.49 8.68
C ASN A 259 -0.46 -0.75 8.45
N ILE A 260 0.12 -1.87 8.04
CA ILE A 260 -0.61 -3.14 7.88
C ILE A 260 -0.46 -3.92 9.19
N PRO A 261 -1.54 -4.30 9.89
CA PRO A 261 -1.43 -5.04 11.14
C PRO A 261 -0.66 -6.37 11.01
N ILE A 262 0.19 -6.69 12.00
CA ILE A 262 1.05 -7.90 12.02
C ILE A 262 0.23 -9.17 11.76
N GLY A 263 -0.92 -9.30 12.42
CA GLY A 263 -1.81 -10.44 12.19
C GLY A 263 -2.25 -10.63 10.74
N LYS A 264 -2.11 -9.62 9.86
CA LYS A 264 -2.36 -9.75 8.42
C LYS A 264 -1.15 -10.21 7.63
N ILE A 265 0.01 -9.98 8.17
CA ILE A 265 1.26 -10.47 7.58
C ILE A 265 1.40 -11.95 7.90
N GLN A 266 1.06 -12.36 9.13
CA GLN A 266 1.21 -13.73 9.66
C GLN A 266 0.04 -14.67 9.40
N SER A 267 -1.19 -14.23 9.70
CA SER A 267 -2.32 -15.13 9.52
C SER A 267 -2.45 -15.40 8.04
N GLY A 268 -2.23 -16.64 7.72
CA GLY A 268 -2.51 -17.12 6.40
C GLY A 268 -3.85 -16.55 5.98
N GLU A 269 -3.88 -15.80 4.91
CA GLU A 269 -5.07 -15.26 4.25
C GLU A 269 -6.23 -16.26 4.28
N LYS A 270 -5.89 -17.53 4.38
CA LYS A 270 -6.79 -18.68 4.42
C LYS A 270 -7.75 -18.68 5.61
N GLU A 271 -7.28 -18.33 6.83
CA GLU A 271 -8.15 -18.31 8.02
C GLU A 271 -9.11 -17.13 8.05
N ARG A 272 -8.72 -16.01 7.43
CA ARG A 272 -9.56 -14.81 7.32
C ARG A 272 -10.64 -14.93 6.27
N LEU A 273 -10.32 -15.65 5.20
CA LEU A 273 -11.28 -15.95 4.14
C LEU A 273 -12.30 -17.01 4.60
N LEU A 274 -11.97 -17.82 5.63
CA LEU A 274 -12.93 -18.68 6.28
C LEU A 274 -13.95 -17.84 7.07
N GLY A 275 -15.21 -17.84 6.61
CA GLY A 275 -16.30 -17.09 7.23
C GLY A 275 -16.42 -15.61 6.81
N ILE A 276 -15.79 -15.23 5.71
CA ILE A 276 -15.95 -13.89 5.09
C ILE A 276 -17.43 -13.54 4.85
N ASP A 277 -18.22 -14.49 4.41
CA ASP A 277 -19.66 -14.38 4.18
C ASP A 277 -20.43 -13.97 5.43
N LYS A 278 -20.14 -14.58 6.58
CA LYS A 278 -20.77 -14.27 7.86
C LYS A 278 -20.42 -12.86 8.32
N ARG A 279 -19.13 -12.51 8.27
CA ARG A 279 -18.67 -11.17 8.69
C ARG A 279 -19.23 -10.06 7.82
N LEU A 280 -19.29 -10.24 6.50
CA LEU A 280 -19.93 -9.27 5.60
C LEU A 280 -21.42 -9.18 5.88
N GLY A 281 -22.10 -10.31 6.18
CA GLY A 281 -23.54 -10.38 6.52
C GLY A 281 -23.89 -9.73 7.87
N GLU A 282 -22.96 -9.56 8.78
CA GLU A 282 -23.16 -8.80 10.02
C GLU A 282 -23.44 -7.33 9.75
N ARG A 283 -22.74 -6.75 8.78
CA ARG A 283 -22.82 -5.32 8.44
C ARG A 283 -23.77 -5.02 7.29
N VAL A 284 -23.78 -5.87 6.25
CA VAL A 284 -24.64 -5.70 5.08
C VAL A 284 -25.82 -6.67 5.14
N LYS A 285 -27.00 -6.17 5.42
CA LYS A 285 -28.22 -6.98 5.62
C LYS A 285 -28.98 -7.20 4.33
N GLY A 286 -29.47 -8.43 4.15
CA GLY A 286 -30.39 -8.78 3.06
C GLY A 286 -29.74 -8.88 1.68
N GLN A 287 -28.42 -9.02 1.62
CA GLN A 287 -27.66 -9.17 0.37
C GLN A 287 -26.91 -10.51 0.33
N GLU A 288 -27.54 -11.57 0.83
CA GLU A 288 -26.89 -12.90 1.01
C GLU A 288 -26.31 -13.43 -0.28
N LYS A 289 -27.04 -13.24 -1.41
CA LYS A 289 -26.56 -13.68 -2.74
C LYS A 289 -25.34 -12.88 -3.18
N ALA A 290 -25.36 -11.56 -3.00
CA ALA A 290 -24.23 -10.70 -3.36
C ALA A 290 -23.00 -11.04 -2.52
N ILE A 291 -23.18 -11.24 -1.23
CA ILE A 291 -22.13 -11.62 -0.29
C ILE A 291 -21.52 -12.97 -0.64
N SER A 292 -22.36 -13.99 -0.86
CA SER A 292 -21.89 -15.34 -1.24
C SER A 292 -21.10 -15.30 -2.55
N THR A 293 -21.65 -14.68 -3.59
CA THR A 293 -20.99 -14.57 -4.89
C THR A 293 -19.63 -13.87 -4.79
N LEU A 294 -19.56 -12.77 -4.05
CA LEU A 294 -18.30 -12.04 -3.83
C LEU A 294 -17.30 -12.85 -3.01
N SER A 295 -17.76 -13.51 -1.95
CA SER A 295 -16.92 -14.32 -1.06
C SER A 295 -16.29 -15.49 -1.81
N ASP A 296 -17.09 -16.24 -2.59
CA ASP A 296 -16.62 -17.38 -3.37
C ASP A 296 -15.54 -16.94 -4.37
N ALA A 297 -15.77 -15.86 -5.10
CA ALA A 297 -14.83 -15.34 -6.08
C ALA A 297 -13.52 -14.81 -5.43
N ILE A 298 -13.58 -14.21 -4.26
CA ILE A 298 -12.38 -13.79 -3.52
C ILE A 298 -11.59 -14.99 -3.03
N ILE A 299 -12.26 -16.02 -2.50
CA ILE A 299 -11.61 -17.26 -2.04
C ILE A 299 -10.93 -17.95 -3.23
N GLU A 300 -11.59 -18.03 -4.38
CA GLU A 300 -11.03 -18.61 -5.61
C GLU A 300 -9.79 -17.83 -6.07
N SER A 301 -9.88 -16.52 -6.16
CA SER A 301 -8.76 -15.64 -6.54
C SER A 301 -7.54 -15.78 -5.61
N ARG A 302 -7.78 -16.00 -4.31
CA ARG A 302 -6.72 -16.16 -3.29
C ARG A 302 -6.22 -17.59 -3.12
N SER A 303 -6.78 -18.56 -3.83
CA SER A 303 -6.34 -19.96 -3.77
C SER A 303 -4.94 -20.21 -4.35
N GLY A 304 -4.30 -19.18 -4.93
CA GLY A 304 -2.97 -19.26 -5.52
C GLY A 304 -2.95 -19.68 -6.99
N LEU A 305 -4.12 -19.80 -7.64
CA LEU A 305 -4.27 -20.13 -9.05
C LEU A 305 -4.29 -18.88 -9.95
N SER A 306 -4.46 -17.70 -9.36
CA SER A 306 -4.53 -16.42 -10.09
C SER A 306 -3.15 -15.86 -10.40
N ASP A 307 -3.04 -15.10 -11.49
CA ASP A 307 -1.82 -14.40 -11.88
C ASP A 307 -1.47 -13.32 -10.81
N PRO A 308 -0.29 -13.41 -10.17
CA PRO A 308 0.09 -12.47 -9.10
C PRO A 308 0.32 -11.03 -9.59
N LYS A 309 0.36 -10.82 -10.91
CA LYS A 309 0.49 -9.48 -11.51
C LYS A 309 -0.84 -8.76 -11.64
N LYS A 310 -1.95 -9.50 -11.73
CA LYS A 310 -3.30 -8.95 -11.88
C LYS A 310 -3.89 -8.51 -10.53
N PRO A 311 -4.90 -7.61 -10.53
CA PRO A 311 -5.68 -7.32 -9.34
C PRO A 311 -6.23 -8.58 -8.68
N ILE A 312 -6.46 -8.54 -7.37
CA ILE A 312 -7.06 -9.66 -6.60
C ILE A 312 -8.39 -10.09 -7.20
N GLY A 313 -9.17 -9.13 -7.71
CA GLY A 313 -10.39 -9.36 -8.43
C GLY A 313 -10.99 -8.06 -8.94
N SER A 314 -11.75 -8.17 -10.02
CA SER A 314 -12.50 -7.08 -10.65
C SER A 314 -13.97 -7.42 -10.63
N PHE A 315 -14.74 -6.75 -9.78
CA PHE A 315 -16.15 -7.05 -9.53
C PHE A 315 -17.06 -5.96 -10.08
N PHE A 316 -18.23 -6.35 -10.54
CA PHE A 316 -19.24 -5.41 -10.99
C PHE A 316 -20.50 -5.54 -10.13
N PHE A 317 -20.81 -4.53 -9.33
CA PHE A 317 -21.99 -4.49 -8.47
C PHE A 317 -23.17 -3.86 -9.20
N LEU A 318 -24.18 -4.66 -9.50
CA LEU A 318 -25.30 -4.27 -10.31
C LEU A 318 -26.62 -4.30 -9.50
N GLY A 319 -27.38 -3.22 -9.53
CA GLY A 319 -28.67 -3.16 -8.84
C GLY A 319 -29.13 -1.76 -8.50
N PRO A 320 -30.33 -1.60 -7.91
CA PRO A 320 -30.92 -0.31 -7.59
C PRO A 320 -30.05 0.56 -6.68
N THR A 321 -30.27 1.87 -6.72
CA THR A 321 -29.61 2.81 -5.81
C THR A 321 -30.04 2.54 -4.36
N GLY A 322 -29.11 2.70 -3.43
CA GLY A 322 -29.38 2.57 -1.99
C GLY A 322 -29.41 1.13 -1.47
N THR A 323 -29.09 0.11 -2.28
CA THR A 323 -29.14 -1.31 -1.89
C THR A 323 -27.92 -1.78 -1.11
N GLY A 324 -26.96 -0.91 -0.80
CA GLY A 324 -25.79 -1.24 0.01
C GLY A 324 -24.51 -1.57 -0.77
N LYS A 325 -24.43 -1.29 -2.09
CA LYS A 325 -23.24 -1.52 -2.92
C LYS A 325 -21.98 -0.90 -2.32
N THR A 326 -22.04 0.39 -2.00
CA THR A 326 -20.90 1.11 -1.39
C THR A 326 -20.60 0.61 0.03
N GLU A 327 -21.61 0.21 0.80
CA GLU A 327 -21.43 -0.33 2.15
C GLU A 327 -20.74 -1.70 2.13
N LEU A 328 -21.05 -2.55 1.13
CA LEU A 328 -20.36 -3.83 0.94
C LEU A 328 -18.88 -3.61 0.57
N ALA A 329 -18.58 -2.63 -0.29
CA ALA A 329 -17.20 -2.25 -0.62
C ALA A 329 -16.42 -1.77 0.61
N LYS A 330 -17.02 -0.95 1.47
CA LYS A 330 -16.43 -0.51 2.74
C LYS A 330 -16.21 -1.67 3.70
N SER A 331 -17.21 -2.54 3.86
CA SER A 331 -17.10 -3.72 4.72
C SER A 331 -16.01 -4.66 4.25
N LEU A 332 -15.83 -4.77 2.92
CA LEU A 332 -14.76 -5.56 2.33
C LEU A 332 -13.37 -4.94 2.61
N ALA A 333 -13.24 -3.61 2.52
CA ALA A 333 -12.01 -2.90 2.84
C ALA A 333 -11.63 -3.11 4.32
N GLU A 334 -12.59 -2.95 5.24
CA GLU A 334 -12.38 -3.19 6.65
C GLU A 334 -11.99 -4.65 6.93
N LEU A 335 -12.66 -5.61 6.32
CA LEU A 335 -12.41 -7.03 6.54
C LEU A 335 -11.06 -7.49 6.00
N LEU A 336 -10.67 -7.03 4.80
CA LEU A 336 -9.43 -7.48 4.15
C LEU A 336 -8.21 -6.64 4.53
N PHE A 337 -8.43 -5.36 4.85
CA PHE A 337 -7.35 -4.40 5.12
C PHE A 337 -7.42 -3.77 6.53
N ASP A 338 -8.37 -4.20 7.42
CA ASP A 338 -8.67 -3.73 8.79
C ASP A 338 -8.83 -2.21 8.91
N ASP A 339 -9.10 -1.56 7.80
CA ASP A 339 -9.29 -0.13 7.71
C ASP A 339 -10.40 0.19 6.70
N GLU A 340 -11.49 0.74 7.16
CA GLU A 340 -12.56 1.22 6.28
C GLU A 340 -12.04 2.31 5.32
N GLN A 341 -11.02 3.05 5.75
CA GLN A 341 -10.37 4.07 4.92
C GLN A 341 -9.42 3.47 3.85
N ALA A 342 -9.13 2.16 3.89
CA ALA A 342 -8.46 1.47 2.80
C ALA A 342 -9.36 1.31 1.56
N MET A 343 -10.37 2.15 1.43
CA MET A 343 -11.20 2.30 0.23
C MET A 343 -10.85 3.58 -0.51
N ILE A 344 -10.54 3.46 -1.80
CA ILE A 344 -10.35 4.57 -2.72
C ILE A 344 -11.63 4.68 -3.56
N ARG A 345 -12.37 5.78 -3.44
CA ARG A 345 -13.60 5.98 -4.21
C ARG A 345 -13.41 7.03 -5.29
N PHE A 346 -13.92 6.73 -6.47
CA PHE A 346 -14.09 7.66 -7.59
C PHE A 346 -15.56 7.67 -8.00
N ASP A 347 -16.19 8.84 -7.97
CA ASP A 347 -17.52 9.06 -8.50
C ASP A 347 -17.41 9.34 -10.00
N MET A 348 -17.86 8.41 -10.82
CA MET A 348 -17.69 8.52 -12.28
C MET A 348 -18.58 9.60 -12.90
N SER A 349 -19.51 10.16 -12.13
CA SER A 349 -20.27 11.33 -12.55
C SER A 349 -19.41 12.59 -12.68
N GLU A 350 -18.25 12.64 -12.01
CA GLU A 350 -17.27 13.74 -12.13
C GLU A 350 -16.41 13.61 -13.40
N PHE A 351 -16.39 12.44 -14.03
CA PHE A 351 -15.54 12.10 -15.18
C PHE A 351 -16.35 11.87 -16.46
N LYS A 352 -17.41 12.66 -16.66
CA LYS A 352 -18.30 12.57 -17.84
C LYS A 352 -17.68 13.14 -19.10
N GLU A 353 -16.81 14.13 -18.96
CA GLU A 353 -16.20 14.83 -20.06
C GLU A 353 -14.75 14.39 -20.29
N GLU A 354 -14.27 14.46 -21.52
CA GLU A 354 -12.93 13.97 -21.89
C GLU A 354 -11.81 14.60 -21.07
N HIS A 355 -11.90 15.91 -20.83
CA HIS A 355 -10.88 16.61 -20.04
C HIS A 355 -10.91 16.23 -18.56
N SER A 356 -12.08 15.95 -17.99
CA SER A 356 -12.20 15.43 -16.62
C SER A 356 -11.67 14.00 -16.54
N ALA A 357 -11.98 13.17 -17.54
CA ALA A 357 -11.46 11.80 -17.63
C ALA A 357 -9.91 11.78 -17.69
N ALA A 358 -9.30 12.76 -18.37
CA ALA A 358 -7.86 12.89 -18.43
C ALA A 358 -7.19 13.08 -17.05
N LEU A 359 -7.89 13.64 -16.06
CA LEU A 359 -7.35 13.79 -14.70
C LEU A 359 -7.11 12.43 -14.00
N LEU A 360 -7.84 11.39 -14.37
CA LEU A 360 -7.62 10.05 -13.78
C LEU A 360 -6.24 9.49 -14.10
N TYR A 361 -5.76 9.66 -15.34
CA TYR A 361 -4.48 9.13 -15.80
C TYR A 361 -3.41 10.21 -16.07
N GLY A 362 -3.73 11.48 -15.78
CA GLY A 362 -2.86 12.64 -15.93
C GLY A 362 -3.23 13.52 -17.11
N ALA A 363 -3.23 14.82 -16.89
CA ALA A 363 -3.49 15.84 -17.92
C ALA A 363 -2.35 15.87 -18.96
N PRO A 364 -2.64 16.26 -20.22
CA PRO A 364 -1.59 16.49 -21.22
C PRO A 364 -0.65 17.65 -20.83
N PRO A 365 0.59 17.67 -21.33
CA PRO A 365 1.52 18.78 -21.11
C PRO A 365 0.89 20.13 -21.50
N GLY A 366 0.98 21.13 -20.60
CA GLY A 366 0.44 22.45 -20.79
C GLY A 366 -0.99 22.68 -20.30
N TYR A 367 -1.67 21.66 -19.78
CA TYR A 367 -2.97 21.79 -19.13
C TYR A 367 -2.84 21.86 -17.62
N VAL A 368 -3.84 22.49 -16.97
CA VAL A 368 -3.93 22.55 -15.50
C VAL A 368 -3.99 21.13 -14.92
N GLY A 369 -3.17 20.85 -13.90
CA GLY A 369 -3.08 19.51 -13.27
C GLY A 369 -2.03 18.57 -13.88
N TYR A 370 -1.25 18.99 -14.88
CA TYR A 370 -0.19 18.15 -15.46
C TYR A 370 0.88 17.76 -14.42
N GLU A 371 1.31 18.70 -13.58
CA GLU A 371 2.35 18.45 -12.54
C GLU A 371 1.86 17.56 -11.39
N GLU A 372 0.56 17.47 -11.18
CA GLU A 372 -0.04 16.62 -10.15
C GLU A 372 -0.04 15.12 -10.53
N GLY A 373 0.05 14.84 -11.84
CA GLY A 373 -0.05 13.49 -12.41
C GLY A 373 -1.45 12.90 -12.36
N GLY A 374 -1.57 11.58 -12.60
CA GLY A 374 -2.86 10.90 -12.58
C GLY A 374 -3.40 10.67 -11.16
N LEU A 375 -4.65 11.09 -10.90
CA LEU A 375 -5.31 10.88 -9.61
C LEU A 375 -5.35 9.40 -9.21
N LEU A 376 -5.59 8.52 -10.17
CA LEU A 376 -5.68 7.07 -9.96
C LEU A 376 -4.33 6.51 -9.52
N VAL A 377 -3.25 6.86 -10.24
CA VAL A 377 -1.88 6.46 -9.89
C VAL A 377 -1.46 7.03 -8.54
N THR A 378 -1.73 8.29 -8.29
CA THR A 378 -1.37 8.93 -7.02
C THR A 378 -2.05 8.26 -5.82
N LYS A 379 -3.36 7.96 -5.91
CA LYS A 379 -4.10 7.34 -4.82
C LYS A 379 -3.68 5.88 -4.58
N ILE A 380 -3.46 5.08 -5.64
CA ILE A 380 -3.05 3.68 -5.47
C ILE A 380 -1.62 3.56 -4.93
N ARG A 381 -0.72 4.47 -5.29
CA ARG A 381 0.62 4.53 -4.70
C ARG A 381 0.59 4.84 -3.20
N GLN A 382 -0.35 5.68 -2.76
CA GLN A 382 -0.54 5.97 -1.33
C GLN A 382 -1.18 4.80 -0.57
N LYS A 383 -2.08 4.04 -1.22
CA LYS A 383 -2.82 2.92 -0.63
C LYS A 383 -2.82 1.71 -1.57
N PRO A 384 -1.69 0.99 -1.71
CA PRO A 384 -1.60 -0.15 -2.64
C PRO A 384 -2.46 -1.35 -2.22
N TYR A 385 -2.77 -1.46 -0.93
CA TYR A 385 -3.69 -2.45 -0.35
C TYR A 385 -5.03 -1.79 -0.11
N SER A 386 -5.91 -1.79 -1.10
CA SER A 386 -7.18 -1.07 -1.02
C SER A 386 -8.28 -1.70 -1.87
N VAL A 387 -9.51 -1.33 -1.55
CA VAL A 387 -10.66 -1.52 -2.44
C VAL A 387 -10.81 -0.24 -3.27
N VAL A 388 -10.65 -0.36 -4.58
CA VAL A 388 -10.84 0.77 -5.52
C VAL A 388 -12.26 0.69 -6.07
N LEU A 389 -13.10 1.64 -5.68
CA LEU A 389 -14.51 1.72 -6.06
C LEU A 389 -14.71 2.80 -7.14
N PHE A 390 -15.17 2.38 -8.31
CA PHE A 390 -15.65 3.26 -9.37
C PHE A 390 -17.18 3.27 -9.35
N ASP A 391 -17.76 4.34 -8.80
CA ASP A 391 -19.19 4.45 -8.55
C ASP A 391 -19.91 5.06 -9.77
N GLU A 392 -21.04 4.48 -10.20
CA GLU A 392 -21.85 4.91 -11.35
C GLU A 392 -21.08 4.95 -12.68
N ILE A 393 -20.38 3.85 -12.99
CA ILE A 393 -19.46 3.74 -14.14
C ILE A 393 -20.12 4.07 -15.50
N GLU A 394 -21.43 3.84 -15.64
CA GLU A 394 -22.21 4.18 -16.84
C GLU A 394 -22.19 5.68 -17.17
N LYS A 395 -21.81 6.53 -16.22
CA LYS A 395 -21.70 7.97 -16.41
C LYS A 395 -20.35 8.44 -16.92
N ALA A 396 -19.33 7.56 -16.86
CA ALA A 396 -17.97 7.89 -17.27
C ALA A 396 -17.84 8.16 -18.77
N HIS A 397 -16.93 9.04 -19.13
CA HIS A 397 -16.54 9.22 -20.52
C HIS A 397 -15.88 7.92 -21.06
N HIS A 398 -16.13 7.60 -22.32
CA HIS A 398 -15.68 6.34 -22.93
C HIS A 398 -14.15 6.16 -22.93
N SER A 399 -13.36 7.24 -22.92
CA SER A 399 -11.89 7.16 -22.85
C SER A 399 -11.34 6.54 -21.58
N VAL A 400 -12.13 6.50 -20.50
CA VAL A 400 -11.71 5.91 -19.21
C VAL A 400 -11.67 4.38 -19.29
N TYR A 401 -12.48 3.77 -20.16
CA TYR A 401 -12.55 2.31 -20.29
C TYR A 401 -11.23 1.67 -20.73
N ASP A 402 -10.43 2.36 -21.54
CA ASP A 402 -9.12 1.85 -21.98
C ASP A 402 -8.14 1.76 -20.80
N VAL A 403 -8.22 2.70 -19.86
CA VAL A 403 -7.45 2.68 -18.62
C VAL A 403 -7.89 1.51 -17.71
N PHE A 404 -9.20 1.27 -17.63
CA PHE A 404 -9.73 0.14 -16.86
C PHE A 404 -9.31 -1.21 -17.44
N LEU A 405 -9.31 -1.34 -18.78
CA LEU A 405 -8.83 -2.55 -19.44
C LEU A 405 -7.35 -2.81 -19.11
N GLN A 406 -6.51 -1.80 -19.23
CA GLN A 406 -5.08 -1.93 -18.88
C GLN A 406 -4.90 -2.32 -17.41
N MET A 407 -5.61 -1.66 -16.48
CA MET A 407 -5.57 -1.98 -15.06
C MET A 407 -5.97 -3.42 -14.75
N MET A 408 -7.02 -3.95 -15.40
CA MET A 408 -7.49 -5.33 -15.18
C MET A 408 -6.61 -6.39 -15.84
N ASP A 409 -5.95 -6.07 -16.96
CA ASP A 409 -5.11 -7.01 -17.69
C ASP A 409 -3.69 -7.09 -17.17
N GLU A 410 -3.05 -5.94 -16.98
CA GLU A 410 -1.65 -5.82 -16.60
C GLU A 410 -1.46 -5.62 -15.08
N GLY A 411 -2.54 -5.26 -14.37
CA GLY A 411 -2.48 -4.88 -12.95
C GLY A 411 -1.71 -3.61 -12.68
N LYS A 412 -1.30 -2.88 -13.73
CA LYS A 412 -0.48 -1.69 -13.66
C LYS A 412 -0.94 -0.66 -14.67
N ILE A 413 -0.83 0.60 -14.29
CA ILE A 413 -1.01 1.74 -15.20
C ILE A 413 0.12 2.74 -15.00
N HIS A 414 0.45 3.47 -16.05
CA HIS A 414 1.39 4.58 -15.99
C HIS A 414 0.65 5.89 -16.22
N ASP A 415 0.90 6.86 -15.37
CA ASP A 415 0.42 8.22 -15.63
C ASP A 415 1.28 8.93 -16.69
N ARG A 416 0.86 10.11 -17.09
CA ARG A 416 1.59 10.88 -18.11
C ARG A 416 2.95 11.43 -17.64
N LEU A 417 3.22 11.38 -16.36
CA LEU A 417 4.55 11.63 -15.79
C LEU A 417 5.45 10.40 -15.75
N GLY A 418 4.97 9.25 -16.25
CA GLY A 418 5.70 7.98 -16.23
C GLY A 418 5.68 7.26 -14.88
N ARG A 419 4.88 7.74 -13.89
CA ARG A 419 4.77 7.08 -12.60
C ARG A 419 3.88 5.85 -12.71
N GLU A 420 4.35 4.72 -12.19
CA GLU A 420 3.61 3.46 -12.16
C GLU A 420 2.66 3.41 -10.96
N GLY A 421 1.41 3.01 -11.20
CA GLY A 421 0.42 2.61 -10.21
C GLY A 421 0.18 1.12 -10.28
N ASP A 422 0.46 0.39 -9.19
CA ASP A 422 0.35 -1.07 -9.10
C ASP A 422 -0.95 -1.46 -8.36
N PHE A 423 -1.82 -2.19 -9.04
CA PHE A 423 -3.12 -2.66 -8.56
C PHE A 423 -3.12 -4.15 -8.19
N SER A 424 -1.98 -4.84 -8.26
CA SER A 424 -1.89 -6.28 -8.00
C SER A 424 -2.37 -6.70 -6.60
N ASN A 425 -2.35 -5.77 -5.64
CA ASN A 425 -2.84 -5.98 -4.28
C ASN A 425 -4.19 -5.29 -4.01
N ALA A 426 -4.82 -4.75 -5.03
CA ALA A 426 -6.12 -4.07 -4.91
C ALA A 426 -7.27 -4.96 -5.37
N ILE A 427 -8.46 -4.68 -4.83
CA ILE A 427 -9.73 -5.18 -5.36
C ILE A 427 -10.41 -4.05 -6.08
N ILE A 428 -10.83 -4.30 -7.31
CA ILE A 428 -11.51 -3.32 -8.16
C ILE A 428 -13.00 -3.60 -8.12
N ILE A 429 -13.78 -2.58 -7.84
CA ILE A 429 -15.24 -2.67 -7.81
C ILE A 429 -15.82 -1.56 -8.69
N PHE A 430 -16.62 -1.95 -9.65
CA PHE A 430 -17.45 -1.05 -10.45
C PHE A 430 -18.89 -1.12 -9.95
N THR A 431 -19.61 -0.01 -9.88
CA THR A 431 -21.04 -0.02 -9.56
C THR A 431 -21.85 0.58 -10.68
N SER A 432 -23.05 0.07 -10.88
CA SER A 432 -24.03 0.63 -11.83
C SER A 432 -25.46 0.37 -11.40
N ASN A 433 -26.35 1.20 -11.91
CA ASN A 433 -27.80 1.08 -11.73
C ASN A 433 -28.50 0.53 -13.01
N ILE A 434 -27.74 0.14 -14.03
CA ILE A 434 -28.26 -0.40 -15.28
C ILE A 434 -29.06 -1.68 -15.00
N GLY A 435 -30.14 -1.89 -15.71
CA GLY A 435 -30.98 -3.08 -15.57
C GLY A 435 -31.72 -3.20 -14.24
N SER A 436 -31.74 -2.16 -13.39
CA SER A 436 -32.36 -2.21 -12.06
C SER A 436 -33.83 -2.61 -12.06
N ALA A 437 -34.59 -2.25 -13.09
CA ALA A 437 -36.00 -2.64 -13.23
C ALA A 437 -36.11 -4.16 -13.44
N TRP A 438 -35.33 -4.71 -14.39
CA TRP A 438 -35.29 -6.13 -14.68
C TRP A 438 -34.79 -6.94 -13.47
N ILE A 439 -33.73 -6.49 -12.79
CA ILE A 439 -33.21 -7.12 -11.57
C ILE A 439 -34.28 -7.20 -10.49
N ARG A 440 -35.03 -6.11 -10.30
CA ARG A 440 -36.15 -6.05 -9.34
C ARG A 440 -37.23 -7.09 -9.67
N GLU A 441 -37.60 -7.22 -10.93
CA GLU A 441 -38.58 -8.20 -11.39
C GLU A 441 -38.11 -9.64 -11.13
N GLN A 442 -36.84 -9.95 -11.40
CA GLN A 442 -36.28 -11.28 -11.15
C GLN A 442 -36.28 -11.64 -9.66
N PHE A 443 -35.85 -10.72 -8.81
CA PHE A 443 -35.89 -10.94 -7.34
C PHE A 443 -37.31 -11.08 -6.83
N ASN A 444 -38.25 -10.28 -7.30
CA ASN A 444 -39.68 -10.39 -6.94
C ASN A 444 -40.31 -11.70 -7.42
N ALA A 445 -39.83 -12.27 -8.51
CA ALA A 445 -40.25 -13.58 -9.02
C ALA A 445 -39.57 -14.76 -8.28
N GLY A 446 -38.73 -14.47 -7.25
CA GLY A 446 -37.98 -15.49 -6.51
C GLY A 446 -36.85 -16.16 -7.32
N LYS A 447 -36.42 -15.56 -8.42
CA LYS A 447 -35.36 -16.05 -9.31
C LYS A 447 -34.21 -15.03 -9.34
N PRO A 448 -33.30 -15.04 -8.35
CA PRO A 448 -32.16 -14.11 -8.39
C PRO A 448 -31.33 -14.34 -9.67
N PRO A 449 -30.99 -13.25 -10.40
CA PRO A 449 -30.32 -13.35 -11.68
C PRO A 449 -28.92 -13.97 -11.53
N ARG A 450 -28.51 -14.72 -12.55
CA ARG A 450 -27.16 -15.28 -12.67
C ARG A 450 -26.24 -14.28 -13.37
N SER A 451 -24.93 -14.44 -13.18
CA SER A 451 -23.91 -13.57 -13.76
C SER A 451 -24.02 -13.45 -15.28
N ASN A 452 -24.26 -14.55 -15.99
CA ASN A 452 -24.41 -14.54 -17.45
C ASN A 452 -25.61 -13.72 -17.92
N GLU A 453 -26.75 -13.80 -17.22
CA GLU A 453 -27.95 -13.02 -17.54
C GLU A 453 -27.72 -11.52 -17.30
N LEU A 454 -26.95 -11.20 -16.28
CA LEU A 454 -26.55 -9.81 -15.98
C LEU A 454 -25.60 -9.26 -17.05
N ILE A 455 -24.67 -10.07 -17.54
CA ILE A 455 -23.76 -9.69 -18.63
C ILE A 455 -24.55 -9.36 -19.90
N GLU A 456 -25.58 -10.14 -20.22
CA GLU A 456 -26.46 -9.84 -21.36
C GLU A 456 -27.15 -8.48 -21.22
N VAL A 457 -27.67 -8.16 -20.03
CA VAL A 457 -28.26 -6.83 -19.74
C VAL A 457 -27.26 -5.70 -19.86
N MET A 458 -25.99 -5.96 -19.55
CA MET A 458 -24.91 -4.98 -19.60
C MET A 458 -24.34 -4.78 -21.00
N ALA A 459 -24.50 -5.75 -21.90
CA ALA A 459 -23.91 -5.77 -23.25
C ALA A 459 -24.37 -4.60 -24.13
N ASP A 460 -25.55 -4.05 -23.88
CA ASP A 460 -26.05 -2.85 -24.58
C ASP A 460 -25.30 -1.57 -24.24
N THR A 461 -24.64 -1.55 -23.08
CA THR A 461 -24.00 -0.33 -22.56
C THR A 461 -22.48 -0.44 -22.52
N PHE A 462 -21.94 -1.61 -22.20
CA PHE A 462 -20.52 -1.84 -22.01
C PHE A 462 -19.94 -2.70 -23.14
N ARG A 463 -18.69 -2.42 -23.51
CA ARG A 463 -17.98 -3.19 -24.53
C ARG A 463 -17.76 -4.64 -24.09
N PRO A 464 -17.86 -5.62 -24.99
CA PRO A 464 -17.60 -7.02 -24.65
C PRO A 464 -16.21 -7.28 -24.04
N GLU A 465 -15.20 -6.53 -24.48
CA GLU A 465 -13.83 -6.63 -23.96
C GLU A 465 -13.76 -6.28 -22.47
N PHE A 466 -14.51 -5.25 -22.05
CA PHE A 466 -14.59 -4.84 -20.65
C PHE A 466 -15.31 -5.90 -19.80
N LEU A 467 -16.44 -6.39 -20.28
CA LEU A 467 -17.23 -7.42 -19.58
C LEU A 467 -16.45 -8.72 -19.41
N GLY A 468 -15.66 -9.10 -20.42
CA GLY A 468 -14.82 -10.30 -20.40
C GLY A 468 -13.62 -10.24 -19.43
N ARG A 469 -13.32 -9.06 -18.86
CA ARG A 469 -12.24 -8.87 -17.86
C ARG A 469 -12.73 -8.87 -16.41
N LEU A 470 -14.04 -8.87 -16.23
CA LEU A 470 -14.61 -8.93 -14.88
C LEU A 470 -14.43 -10.33 -14.29
N THR A 471 -14.03 -10.39 -13.04
CA THR A 471 -13.98 -11.64 -12.28
C THR A 471 -15.39 -12.16 -12.04
N GLU A 472 -16.31 -11.27 -11.65
CA GLU A 472 -17.69 -11.65 -11.34
C GLU A 472 -18.63 -10.44 -11.39
N VAL A 473 -19.90 -10.68 -11.80
CA VAL A 473 -20.98 -9.69 -11.73
C VAL A 473 -21.90 -10.06 -10.57
N VAL A 474 -22.02 -9.13 -9.63
CA VAL A 474 -22.68 -9.34 -8.34
C VAL A 474 -24.03 -8.61 -8.32
N PRO A 475 -25.17 -9.34 -8.32
CA PRO A 475 -26.49 -8.72 -8.27
C PRO A 475 -26.87 -8.29 -6.85
N PHE A 476 -27.39 -7.06 -6.74
CA PHE A 476 -27.95 -6.54 -5.49
C PHE A 476 -29.47 -6.58 -5.50
N ALA A 477 -30.02 -7.23 -4.49
CA ALA A 477 -31.46 -7.30 -4.31
C ALA A 477 -32.06 -5.93 -3.96
N PRO A 478 -33.28 -5.63 -4.41
CA PRO A 478 -34.01 -4.44 -3.95
C PRO A 478 -34.30 -4.54 -2.45
N ILE A 479 -34.35 -3.39 -1.77
CA ILE A 479 -34.64 -3.36 -0.32
C ILE A 479 -36.08 -3.81 -0.08
N SER A 480 -36.25 -4.90 0.69
CA SER A 480 -37.53 -5.34 1.25
C SER A 480 -37.85 -4.58 2.55
N GLU A 481 -39.11 -4.66 3.01
CA GLU A 481 -39.51 -4.08 4.28
C GLU A 481 -38.73 -4.70 5.46
N GLU A 482 -38.50 -6.00 5.43
CA GLU A 482 -37.73 -6.72 6.45
C GLU A 482 -36.27 -6.25 6.48
N MET A 483 -35.64 -6.07 5.30
CA MET A 483 -34.30 -5.51 5.19
C MET A 483 -34.23 -4.08 5.75
N ALA A 484 -35.22 -3.23 5.41
CA ALA A 484 -35.27 -1.87 5.89
C ALA A 484 -35.36 -1.82 7.43
N GLN A 485 -36.15 -2.70 8.04
CA GLN A 485 -36.27 -2.83 9.50
C GLN A 485 -34.93 -3.30 10.14
N ALA A 486 -34.24 -4.28 9.51
CA ALA A 486 -32.95 -4.76 9.99
C ALA A 486 -31.88 -3.66 9.92
N ILE A 487 -31.82 -2.91 8.82
CA ILE A 487 -30.91 -1.78 8.63
C ILE A 487 -31.20 -0.68 9.67
N PHE A 488 -32.47 -0.36 9.88
CA PHE A 488 -32.88 0.63 10.90
C PHE A 488 -32.41 0.21 12.30
N LYS A 489 -32.65 -1.04 12.71
CA LYS A 489 -32.19 -1.56 14.00
C LYS A 489 -30.68 -1.42 14.17
N LEU A 490 -29.91 -1.76 13.13
CA LEU A 490 -28.45 -1.67 13.16
C LEU A 490 -27.97 -0.22 13.37
N HIS A 491 -28.54 0.74 12.63
CA HIS A 491 -28.20 2.15 12.79
C HIS A 491 -28.66 2.70 14.15
N PHE A 492 -29.82 2.28 14.61
CA PHE A 492 -30.36 2.70 15.92
C PHE A 492 -29.48 2.21 17.08
N THR A 493 -29.03 0.95 17.03
CA THR A 493 -28.12 0.40 18.03
C THR A 493 -26.77 1.13 18.04
N ARG A 494 -26.24 1.48 16.84
CA ARG A 494 -25.01 2.26 16.73
C ARG A 494 -25.17 3.66 17.31
N LEU A 495 -26.30 4.31 17.06
CA LEU A 495 -26.63 5.62 17.64
C LEU A 495 -26.78 5.55 19.17
N GLN A 496 -27.42 4.50 19.69
CA GLN A 496 -27.56 4.31 21.15
C GLN A 496 -26.19 4.17 21.81
N ARG A 497 -25.26 3.39 21.24
CA ARG A 497 -23.90 3.27 21.77
C ARG A 497 -23.16 4.63 21.78
N GLN A 498 -23.25 5.39 20.69
CA GLN A 498 -22.66 6.73 20.63
C GLN A 498 -23.25 7.70 21.66
N LEU A 499 -24.57 7.60 21.92
CA LEU A 499 -25.24 8.43 22.93
C LEU A 499 -24.87 8.01 24.37
N GLN A 500 -24.64 6.71 24.62
CA GLN A 500 -24.14 6.22 25.89
C GLN A 500 -22.71 6.69 26.14
N GLU A 501 -21.84 6.65 25.14
CA GLU A 501 -20.47 7.16 25.23
C GLU A 501 -20.42 8.68 25.51
N ILE A 502 -21.43 9.43 25.09
CA ILE A 502 -21.53 10.89 25.32
C ILE A 502 -22.24 11.21 26.64
N GLY A 503 -22.73 10.19 27.42
CA GLY A 503 -23.43 10.37 28.67
C GLY A 503 -24.82 11.00 28.53
N ARG A 504 -25.48 10.84 27.37
CA ARG A 504 -26.83 11.40 27.06
C ARG A 504 -27.87 10.31 26.76
N ALA A 505 -27.68 9.10 27.24
CA ALA A 505 -28.67 8.03 27.11
C ALA A 505 -29.50 7.86 28.41
#